data_0f436eade072b7ac7f30e48a119da513
#
_entry.id   0f436eade072b7ac7f30e48a119da513
#
_cell.length_a   1.000
_cell.length_b   1.000
_cell.length_c   1.000
_cell.angle_alpha   90.00
_cell.angle_beta   90.00
_cell.angle_gamma   90.00
#
_symmetry.space_group_name_H-M   'P 1'
#
loop_
_entity.id
_entity.type
_entity.pdbx_description
1 polymer ?
#
loop_
_entity_poly.entity_id
_entity_poly.type
_entity_poly.pdbx_seq_one_letter_code
_entity_poly.pdbx_strand_id
1 'polypeptide(L)'
;EIAQCLVGSEMCIRDRCGITESELLPNFEEDIQELAQRQKISFEEACTLLRNKFDGYHFVPGGEGIYNPFSLLNTFYRMSPDNYWFSTGTPTILVKLLQQNHYNLSNLDGNVEASADNLAGLENIQKNPIPLLFQSGYLTIKDYDREFRIYTLGFPNKEVEQGFINFLLPTYVNIDTSDSSFQIKQFVKDVRMGHVDDFMLRLQSFLADTPYELIREQELHYQNVLFIVFKLLGFYTEAEYHTSQGRIDLVVKTSDYIYVMEFKFQGTAEDALAQINAKNYATPFVTDTRTLYKIGVNFSNETRNIERWVVE
;
A
#
# COMPACT_ATOMS: atom_id res chain seq x y z
N GLU A 1 -1.65 27.05 6.24
CA GLU A 1 -3.04 27.07 6.74
C GLU A 1 -3.45 25.75 7.36
N ILE A 2 -3.12 24.58 6.76
CA ILE A 2 -3.44 23.25 7.34
C ILE A 2 -2.73 23.04 8.69
N ALA A 3 -1.49 23.51 8.85
CA ALA A 3 -0.76 23.40 10.12
C ALA A 3 -1.35 24.26 11.26
N GLN A 4 -2.01 25.38 10.94
CA GLN A 4 -2.76 26.18 11.91
C GLN A 4 -4.08 25.52 12.32
N CYS A 5 -4.61 24.64 11.52
CA CYS A 5 -5.83 23.91 11.79
C CYS A 5 -5.65 22.76 12.80
N LEU A 6 -4.42 22.28 13.05
CA LEU A 6 -4.14 21.32 14.13
C LEU A 6 -4.37 21.91 15.54
N VAL A 7 -4.56 23.22 15.66
CA VAL A 7 -4.83 23.95 16.92
C VAL A 7 -6.24 24.55 16.97
N GLY A 8 -6.99 24.51 15.87
CA GLY A 8 -8.36 25.01 15.76
C GLY A 8 -9.42 23.95 16.06
N SER A 9 -10.58 24.35 16.54
CA SER A 9 -11.66 23.41 16.88
C SER A 9 -12.02 22.49 15.71
N GLU A 10 -12.25 21.20 15.99
CA GLU A 10 -12.70 20.13 15.06
C GLU A 10 -13.74 20.60 14.03
N MET A 11 -14.68 21.43 14.46
CA MET A 11 -15.77 21.93 13.62
C MET A 11 -15.32 22.78 12.43
N CYS A 12 -14.23 23.56 12.56
CA CYS A 12 -13.85 24.50 11.50
C CYS A 12 -13.26 23.88 10.23
N ILE A 13 -12.63 22.70 10.32
CA ILE A 13 -12.01 22.02 9.16
C ILE A 13 -13.01 21.09 8.52
N ARG A 14 -13.72 20.30 9.33
CA ARG A 14 -14.76 19.38 8.90
C ARG A 14 -15.79 20.07 8.01
N ASP A 15 -16.29 21.22 8.47
CA ASP A 15 -17.34 21.97 7.77
C ASP A 15 -16.86 22.70 6.49
N ARG A 16 -15.55 22.73 6.22
CA ARG A 16 -14.98 23.48 5.09
C ARG A 16 -14.27 22.64 4.04
N CYS A 17 -13.83 21.44 4.38
CA CYS A 17 -12.85 20.71 3.56
C CYS A 17 -13.26 19.29 3.17
N GLY A 18 -14.45 18.80 3.53
CA GLY A 18 -14.80 17.42 3.25
C GLY A 18 -16.29 17.13 3.32
N ILE A 19 -16.65 15.89 2.99
CA ILE A 19 -17.99 15.33 3.10
C ILE A 19 -17.93 14.20 4.11
N THR A 20 -18.80 14.22 5.11
CA THR A 20 -18.93 13.14 6.11
C THR A 20 -19.88 12.05 5.60
N GLU A 21 -19.84 10.85 6.21
CA GLU A 21 -20.82 9.79 5.91
C GLU A 21 -22.26 10.26 6.16
N SER A 22 -22.47 11.04 7.22
CA SER A 22 -23.79 11.59 7.59
C SER A 22 -24.32 12.62 6.58
N GLU A 23 -23.43 13.25 5.83
CA GLU A 23 -23.79 14.19 4.74
C GLU A 23 -23.89 13.50 3.40
N LEU A 24 -23.10 12.45 3.16
CA LEU A 24 -23.08 11.72 1.90
C LEU A 24 -24.46 11.11 1.59
N LEU A 25 -25.00 10.32 2.51
CA LEU A 25 -26.24 9.58 2.25
C LEU A 25 -27.44 10.48 1.93
N PRO A 26 -27.75 11.53 2.73
CA PRO A 26 -28.91 12.38 2.45
C PRO A 26 -28.78 13.24 1.18
N ASN A 27 -27.55 13.59 0.78
CA ASN A 27 -27.33 14.55 -0.30
C ASN A 27 -27.02 13.87 -1.65
N PHE A 28 -26.57 12.61 -1.65
CA PHE A 28 -26.11 11.89 -2.85
C PHE A 28 -26.76 10.51 -3.03
N GLU A 29 -27.89 10.25 -2.40
CA GLU A 29 -28.59 8.95 -2.50
C GLU A 29 -28.90 8.57 -3.95
N GLU A 30 -29.39 9.51 -4.75
CA GLU A 30 -29.72 9.28 -6.17
C GLU A 30 -28.46 8.98 -6.99
N ASP A 31 -27.35 9.70 -6.76
CA ASP A 31 -26.06 9.47 -7.43
C ASP A 31 -25.48 8.10 -7.07
N ILE A 32 -25.61 7.68 -5.81
CA ILE A 32 -25.16 6.35 -5.34
C ILE A 32 -26.02 5.25 -5.98
N GLN A 33 -27.33 5.44 -6.10
CA GLN A 33 -28.23 4.49 -6.78
C GLN A 33 -27.87 4.35 -8.26
N GLU A 34 -27.61 5.47 -8.97
CA GLU A 34 -27.19 5.44 -10.37
C GLU A 34 -25.82 4.75 -10.52
N LEU A 35 -24.87 5.06 -9.65
CA LEU A 35 -23.55 4.40 -9.62
C LEU A 35 -23.72 2.89 -9.44
N ALA A 36 -24.53 2.44 -8.47
CA ALA A 36 -24.79 1.03 -8.20
C ALA A 36 -25.34 0.31 -9.43
N GLN A 37 -26.31 0.91 -10.12
CA GLN A 37 -26.89 0.36 -11.35
C GLN A 37 -25.84 0.22 -12.46
N ARG A 38 -25.02 1.25 -12.69
CA ARG A 38 -23.98 1.22 -13.74
C ARG A 38 -22.86 0.23 -13.42
N GLN A 39 -22.49 0.10 -12.16
CA GLN A 39 -21.48 -0.87 -11.70
C GLN A 39 -22.06 -2.29 -11.54
N LYS A 40 -23.37 -2.48 -11.65
CA LYS A 40 -24.10 -3.75 -11.45
C LYS A 40 -23.88 -4.36 -10.06
N ILE A 41 -23.90 -3.52 -9.05
CA ILE A 41 -23.79 -3.87 -7.64
C ILE A 41 -24.98 -3.35 -6.85
N SER A 42 -25.18 -3.82 -5.63
CA SER A 42 -26.22 -3.29 -4.74
C SER A 42 -25.88 -1.87 -4.24
N PHE A 43 -26.87 -1.18 -3.70
CA PHE A 43 -26.67 0.13 -3.06
C PHE A 43 -25.68 0.05 -1.89
N GLU A 44 -25.78 -1.00 -1.07
CA GLU A 44 -24.90 -1.23 0.08
C GLU A 44 -23.46 -1.50 -0.35
N GLU A 45 -23.28 -2.26 -1.44
CA GLU A 45 -21.95 -2.49 -2.02
C GLU A 45 -21.37 -1.19 -2.61
N ALA A 46 -22.20 -0.33 -3.21
CA ALA A 46 -21.76 0.97 -3.70
C ALA A 46 -21.33 1.89 -2.55
N CYS A 47 -22.08 1.95 -1.45
CA CYS A 47 -21.69 2.70 -0.25
C CYS A 47 -20.36 2.17 0.32
N THR A 48 -20.22 0.86 0.41
CA THR A 48 -18.97 0.21 0.91
C THR A 48 -17.79 0.52 -0.01
N LEU A 49 -18.00 0.48 -1.32
CA LEU A 49 -17.00 0.84 -2.34
C LEU A 49 -16.53 2.28 -2.16
N LEU A 50 -17.46 3.24 -2.06
CA LEU A 50 -17.15 4.65 -1.87
C LEU A 50 -16.40 4.90 -0.56
N ARG A 51 -16.85 4.27 0.53
CA ARG A 51 -16.22 4.37 1.85
C ARG A 51 -14.78 3.87 1.81
N ASN A 52 -14.54 2.66 1.33
CA ASN A 52 -13.21 2.07 1.27
C ASN A 52 -12.26 2.86 0.35
N LYS A 53 -12.80 3.47 -0.69
CA LYS A 53 -11.99 4.13 -1.71
C LYS A 53 -11.67 5.58 -1.40
N PHE A 54 -12.60 6.34 -0.80
CA PHE A 54 -12.50 7.80 -0.72
C PHE A 54 -12.64 8.38 0.68
N ASP A 55 -13.17 7.60 1.66
CA ASP A 55 -13.27 8.01 3.06
C ASP A 55 -11.95 7.75 3.81
N GLY A 56 -11.81 8.36 4.98
CA GLY A 56 -10.78 8.04 5.97
C GLY A 56 -9.74 9.12 6.22
N TYR A 57 -9.94 10.35 5.74
CA TYR A 57 -9.18 11.49 6.24
C TYR A 57 -9.63 11.85 7.66
N HIS A 58 -8.68 11.88 8.60
CA HIS A 58 -8.90 12.30 9.97
C HIS A 58 -8.00 13.49 10.28
N PHE A 59 -8.60 14.60 10.70
CA PHE A 59 -7.88 15.82 11.09
C PHE A 59 -7.58 15.86 12.59
N VAL A 60 -8.26 15.02 13.37
CA VAL A 60 -8.09 14.89 14.82
C VAL A 60 -8.20 13.43 15.22
N PRO A 61 -7.54 13.01 16.31
CA PRO A 61 -7.63 11.65 16.82
C PRO A 61 -9.07 11.27 17.20
N GLY A 62 -9.54 10.14 16.68
CA GLY A 62 -10.90 9.63 16.97
C GLY A 62 -12.04 10.42 16.34
N GLY A 63 -11.73 11.39 15.46
CA GLY A 63 -12.73 12.11 14.68
C GLY A 63 -13.42 11.22 13.65
N GLU A 64 -14.53 11.70 13.09
CA GLU A 64 -15.22 11.05 11.97
C GLU A 64 -14.36 11.07 10.70
N GLY A 65 -14.42 10.01 9.91
CA GLY A 65 -13.76 9.95 8.61
C GLY A 65 -14.40 10.93 7.62
N ILE A 66 -13.56 11.51 6.76
CA ILE A 66 -13.98 12.52 5.80
C ILE A 66 -13.60 12.05 4.40
N TYR A 67 -14.60 12.04 3.51
CA TYR A 67 -14.44 11.76 2.09
C TYR A 67 -13.68 12.88 1.38
N ASN A 68 -12.82 12.50 0.42
CA ASN A 68 -12.26 13.46 -0.52
C ASN A 68 -13.35 13.98 -1.47
N PRO A 69 -13.75 15.25 -1.41
CA PRO A 69 -14.85 15.76 -2.24
C PRO A 69 -14.52 15.72 -3.74
N PHE A 70 -13.27 16.00 -4.10
CA PHE A 70 -12.84 16.00 -5.51
C PHE A 70 -13.02 14.62 -6.14
N SER A 71 -12.53 13.57 -5.50
CA SER A 71 -12.62 12.20 -6.01
C SER A 71 -14.05 11.69 -5.99
N LEU A 72 -14.80 11.97 -4.93
CA LEU A 72 -16.20 11.59 -4.80
C LEU A 72 -17.09 12.21 -5.88
N LEU A 73 -17.01 13.53 -6.08
CA LEU A 73 -17.82 14.24 -7.10
C LEU A 73 -17.43 13.83 -8.52
N ASN A 74 -16.15 13.58 -8.81
CA ASN A 74 -15.73 13.03 -10.10
C ASN A 74 -16.29 11.61 -10.33
N THR A 75 -16.37 10.80 -9.27
CA THR A 75 -16.98 9.46 -9.35
C THR A 75 -18.44 9.55 -9.75
N PHE A 76 -19.23 10.43 -9.13
CA PHE A 76 -20.63 10.65 -9.51
C PHE A 76 -20.77 11.26 -10.90
N TYR A 77 -19.97 12.25 -11.23
CA TYR A 77 -20.01 12.87 -12.55
C TYR A 77 -19.70 11.87 -13.69
N ARG A 78 -18.75 10.96 -13.48
CA ARG A 78 -18.33 9.96 -14.49
C ARG A 78 -18.99 8.61 -14.31
N MET A 79 -19.70 8.38 -13.22
CA MET A 79 -20.25 7.09 -12.79
C MET A 79 -19.20 5.97 -12.79
N SER A 80 -17.97 6.32 -12.46
CA SER A 80 -16.82 5.41 -12.40
C SER A 80 -15.97 5.71 -11.17
N PRO A 81 -15.73 4.73 -10.27
CA PRO A 81 -14.94 4.93 -9.07
C PRO A 81 -13.43 4.75 -9.37
N ASP A 82 -12.85 5.66 -10.16
CA ASP A 82 -11.43 5.67 -10.53
C ASP A 82 -10.56 6.43 -9.51
N ASN A 83 -9.26 6.51 -9.77
CA ASN A 83 -8.30 7.25 -8.95
C ASN A 83 -8.13 8.67 -9.49
N TYR A 84 -8.92 9.61 -8.99
CA TYR A 84 -8.94 11.00 -9.47
C TYR A 84 -7.92 11.89 -8.78
N TRP A 85 -7.59 11.64 -7.51
CA TRP A 85 -6.75 12.51 -6.70
C TRP A 85 -5.38 12.79 -7.34
N PHE A 86 -4.77 11.77 -7.92
CA PHE A 86 -3.47 11.86 -8.60
C PHE A 86 -3.50 12.59 -9.94
N SER A 87 -4.66 12.91 -10.49
CA SER A 87 -4.77 13.71 -11.72
C SER A 87 -4.34 15.18 -11.52
N THR A 88 -4.28 15.65 -10.28
CA THR A 88 -3.97 17.04 -9.91
C THR A 88 -2.51 17.28 -9.57
N GLY A 89 -1.71 16.23 -9.39
CA GLY A 89 -0.29 16.36 -9.07
C GLY A 89 0.41 15.01 -8.87
N THR A 90 1.69 14.96 -9.21
CA THR A 90 2.51 13.77 -9.04
C THR A 90 3.40 13.90 -7.81
N PRO A 91 3.56 12.85 -6.99
CA PRO A 91 4.38 12.86 -5.77
C PRO A 91 5.89 12.75 -6.05
N THR A 92 6.38 13.18 -7.19
CA THR A 92 7.77 12.95 -7.64
C THR A 92 8.80 13.37 -6.59
N ILE A 93 8.59 14.52 -5.94
CA ILE A 93 9.52 15.02 -4.91
C ILE A 93 9.49 14.11 -3.69
N LEU A 94 8.30 13.69 -3.25
CA LEU A 94 8.12 12.82 -2.09
C LEU A 94 8.76 11.46 -2.31
N VAL A 95 8.53 10.86 -3.48
CA VAL A 95 9.11 9.56 -3.84
C VAL A 95 10.65 9.63 -3.86
N LYS A 96 11.22 10.69 -4.43
CA LYS A 96 12.68 10.92 -4.40
C LYS A 96 13.21 11.10 -2.98
N LEU A 97 12.49 11.81 -2.11
CA LEU A 97 12.91 11.99 -0.72
C LEU A 97 12.89 10.67 0.04
N LEU A 98 11.87 9.83 -0.14
CA LEU A 98 11.81 8.49 0.46
C LEU A 98 12.99 7.63 0.01
N GLN A 99 13.33 7.64 -1.28
CA GLN A 99 14.45 6.91 -1.84
C GLN A 99 15.79 7.42 -1.31
N GLN A 100 16.02 8.74 -1.32
CA GLN A 100 17.26 9.37 -0.83
C GLN A 100 17.50 9.13 0.66
N ASN A 101 16.44 9.05 1.45
CA ASN A 101 16.50 8.76 2.89
C ASN A 101 16.54 7.27 3.20
N HIS A 102 16.60 6.38 2.21
CA HIS A 102 16.53 4.94 2.42
C HIS A 102 15.37 4.56 3.36
N TYR A 103 14.19 5.16 3.11
CA TYR A 103 13.03 4.95 3.97
C TYR A 103 12.48 3.53 3.81
N ASN A 104 12.17 2.89 4.94
CA ASN A 104 11.48 1.61 4.90
C ASN A 104 9.99 1.83 4.59
N LEU A 105 9.59 1.52 3.35
CA LEU A 105 8.24 1.77 2.87
C LEU A 105 7.16 0.99 3.62
N SER A 106 7.50 -0.15 4.22
CA SER A 106 6.53 -0.91 5.02
C SER A 106 5.99 -0.14 6.23
N ASN A 107 6.75 0.85 6.74
CA ASN A 107 6.27 1.71 7.81
C ASN A 107 5.06 2.57 7.39
N LEU A 108 4.91 2.89 6.10
CA LEU A 108 3.76 3.67 5.61
C LEU A 108 2.42 2.95 5.78
N ASP A 109 2.46 1.67 6.07
CA ASP A 109 1.27 0.82 6.28
C ASP A 109 0.73 0.93 7.73
N GLY A 110 0.51 2.15 8.20
CA GLY A 110 -0.07 2.42 9.51
C GLY A 110 0.89 2.33 10.69
N ASN A 111 2.21 2.33 10.44
CA ASN A 111 3.25 2.25 11.48
C ASN A 111 4.14 3.50 11.55
N VAL A 112 3.69 4.62 10.98
CA VAL A 112 4.43 5.89 11.07
C VAL A 112 4.05 6.59 12.37
N GLU A 113 5.02 6.78 13.25
CA GLU A 113 4.84 7.54 14.49
C GLU A 113 5.45 8.94 14.37
N ALA A 114 4.75 9.95 14.85
CA ALA A 114 5.21 11.33 14.84
C ALA A 114 4.60 12.16 15.98
N SER A 115 5.40 13.06 16.57
CA SER A 115 4.89 14.08 17.50
C SER A 115 4.25 15.26 16.74
N ALA A 116 3.45 16.08 17.43
CA ALA A 116 2.87 17.29 16.85
C ALA A 116 3.94 18.24 16.29
N ASP A 117 5.05 18.42 17.01
CA ASP A 117 6.16 19.28 16.59
C ASP A 117 6.82 18.75 15.30
N ASN A 118 6.99 17.43 15.20
CA ASN A 118 7.51 16.79 13.99
C ASN A 118 6.58 16.99 12.80
N LEU A 119 5.26 16.94 12.99
CA LEU A 119 4.28 17.11 11.91
C LEU A 119 4.14 18.57 11.45
N ALA A 120 4.38 19.53 12.32
CA ALA A 120 4.32 20.97 12.01
C ALA A 120 5.57 21.49 11.30
N GLY A 121 6.73 20.86 11.56
CA GLY A 121 8.04 21.33 11.09
C GLY A 121 8.38 20.83 9.68
N LEU A 122 8.61 21.75 8.73
CA LEU A 122 9.13 21.45 7.41
C LEU A 122 10.64 21.72 7.27
N GLU A 123 11.30 22.07 8.37
CA GLU A 123 12.71 22.51 8.36
C GLU A 123 13.70 21.38 7.99
N ASN A 124 13.32 20.13 8.22
CA ASN A 124 14.16 18.96 7.96
C ASN A 124 13.59 18.00 6.91
N ILE A 125 12.81 18.48 5.94
CA ILE A 125 12.19 17.66 4.88
C ILE A 125 13.19 16.76 4.18
N GLN A 126 14.42 17.24 3.98
CA GLN A 126 15.51 16.48 3.35
C GLN A 126 15.88 15.20 4.13
N LYS A 127 15.65 15.18 5.46
CA LYS A 127 15.98 14.05 6.33
C LYS A 127 14.76 13.27 6.79
N ASN A 128 13.61 13.92 6.84
CA ASN A 128 12.35 13.31 7.28
C ASN A 128 11.21 13.73 6.33
N PRO A 129 10.76 12.88 5.42
CA PRO A 129 9.68 13.19 4.47
C PRO A 129 8.28 13.11 5.10
N ILE A 130 8.14 12.58 6.33
CA ILE A 130 6.82 12.32 6.95
C ILE A 130 5.97 13.59 7.12
N PRO A 131 6.51 14.73 7.62
CA PRO A 131 5.71 15.96 7.70
C PRO A 131 5.14 16.39 6.35
N LEU A 132 5.91 16.26 5.28
CA LEU A 132 5.47 16.61 3.95
C LEU A 132 4.41 15.64 3.42
N LEU A 133 4.56 14.34 3.64
CA LEU A 133 3.54 13.33 3.30
C LEU A 133 2.22 13.60 4.03
N PHE A 134 2.28 13.95 5.31
CA PHE A 134 1.11 14.28 6.11
C PHE A 134 0.44 15.57 5.64
N GLN A 135 1.21 16.67 5.50
CA GLN A 135 0.67 17.97 5.10
C GLN A 135 0.16 17.99 3.65
N SER A 136 0.67 17.10 2.79
CA SER A 136 0.20 16.94 1.41
C SER A 136 -0.99 15.98 1.30
N GLY A 137 -1.47 15.37 2.40
CA GLY A 137 -2.64 14.50 2.42
C GLY A 137 -2.37 13.05 1.96
N TYR A 138 -1.09 12.62 1.83
CA TYR A 138 -0.77 11.20 1.59
C TYR A 138 -0.92 10.35 2.84
N LEU A 139 -0.68 10.96 4.02
CA LEU A 139 -0.91 10.33 5.32
C LEU A 139 -1.97 11.09 6.09
N THR A 140 -2.67 10.38 6.96
CA THR A 140 -3.66 10.91 7.88
C THR A 140 -3.48 10.31 9.27
N ILE A 141 -4.10 10.90 10.29
CA ILE A 141 -4.08 10.39 11.66
C ILE A 141 -4.93 9.11 11.71
N LYS A 142 -4.33 8.03 12.18
CA LYS A 142 -5.02 6.74 12.43
C LYS A 142 -5.27 6.52 13.91
N ASP A 143 -4.31 6.93 14.76
CA ASP A 143 -4.40 6.79 16.21
C ASP A 143 -3.59 7.88 16.92
N TYR A 144 -3.77 8.02 18.24
CA TYR A 144 -3.05 8.96 19.08
C TYR A 144 -2.83 8.39 20.48
N ASP A 145 -1.56 8.19 20.81
CA ASP A 145 -1.15 7.87 22.16
C ASP A 145 -1.14 9.14 23.03
N ARG A 146 -2.08 9.19 24.02
CA ARG A 146 -2.23 10.34 24.92
C ARG A 146 -1.10 10.44 25.95
N GLU A 147 -0.53 9.32 26.34
CA GLU A 147 0.54 9.26 27.34
C GLU A 147 1.83 9.83 26.77
N PHE A 148 2.22 9.37 25.58
CA PHE A 148 3.45 9.79 24.89
C PHE A 148 3.24 10.97 23.94
N ARG A 149 2.01 11.39 23.67
CA ARG A 149 1.63 12.45 22.72
C ARG A 149 2.15 12.18 21.31
N ILE A 150 2.01 10.94 20.87
CA ILE A 150 2.47 10.45 19.57
C ILE A 150 1.25 10.10 18.70
N TYR A 151 1.25 10.60 17.47
CA TYR A 151 0.28 10.24 16.44
C TYR A 151 0.80 9.02 15.68
N THR A 152 -0.10 8.09 15.39
CA THR A 152 0.11 7.03 14.41
C THR A 152 -0.53 7.46 13.10
N LEU A 153 0.24 7.40 12.01
CA LEU A 153 -0.18 7.84 10.68
C LEU A 153 -0.23 6.66 9.71
N GLY A 154 -1.10 6.77 8.73
CA GLY A 154 -1.22 5.80 7.62
C GLY A 154 -1.95 6.42 6.44
N PHE A 155 -2.06 5.68 5.33
CA PHE A 155 -2.83 6.14 4.17
C PHE A 155 -4.29 6.40 4.54
N PRO A 156 -4.91 7.49 4.06
CA PRO A 156 -6.30 7.77 4.38
C PRO A 156 -7.23 6.68 3.85
N ASN A 157 -7.07 6.29 2.59
CA ASN A 157 -7.97 5.39 1.88
C ASN A 157 -7.26 4.65 0.73
N LYS A 158 -8.01 3.76 0.07
CA LYS A 158 -7.50 2.92 -1.02
C LYS A 158 -7.07 3.71 -2.26
N GLU A 159 -7.72 4.84 -2.57
CA GLU A 159 -7.33 5.68 -3.70
C GLU A 159 -5.92 6.22 -3.53
N VAL A 160 -5.65 6.83 -2.37
CA VAL A 160 -4.35 7.43 -2.07
C VAL A 160 -3.27 6.36 -1.92
N GLU A 161 -3.57 5.28 -1.22
CA GLU A 161 -2.65 4.14 -1.08
C GLU A 161 -2.25 3.59 -2.44
N GLN A 162 -3.21 3.16 -3.26
CA GLN A 162 -2.96 2.58 -4.57
C GLN A 162 -2.21 3.53 -5.50
N GLY A 163 -2.65 4.78 -5.55
CA GLY A 163 -2.02 5.78 -6.40
C GLY A 163 -0.57 6.05 -5.99
N PHE A 164 -0.31 6.20 -4.68
CA PHE A 164 1.04 6.45 -4.19
C PHE A 164 1.97 5.26 -4.45
N ILE A 165 1.54 4.04 -4.16
CA ILE A 165 2.33 2.83 -4.40
C ILE A 165 2.62 2.65 -5.90
N ASN A 166 1.66 2.98 -6.79
CA ASN A 166 1.89 2.97 -8.24
C ASN A 166 3.00 3.96 -8.68
N PHE A 167 3.12 5.12 -8.01
CA PHE A 167 4.19 6.08 -8.28
C PHE A 167 5.56 5.64 -7.73
N LEU A 168 5.58 4.81 -6.69
CA LEU A 168 6.83 4.25 -6.16
C LEU A 168 7.46 3.26 -7.15
N LEU A 169 6.66 2.43 -7.80
CA LEU A 169 7.14 1.31 -8.62
C LEU A 169 8.19 1.73 -9.67
N PRO A 170 7.95 2.70 -10.58
CA PRO A 170 8.93 3.10 -11.59
C PRO A 170 10.22 3.68 -11.01
N THR A 171 10.15 4.22 -9.79
CA THR A 171 11.32 4.82 -9.12
C THR A 171 12.22 3.77 -8.48
N TYR A 172 11.63 2.71 -7.94
CA TYR A 172 12.36 1.64 -7.27
C TYR A 172 12.78 0.51 -8.21
N VAL A 173 12.05 0.34 -9.32
CA VAL A 173 12.33 -0.63 -10.37
C VAL A 173 12.41 0.16 -11.68
N ASN A 174 13.54 0.20 -12.32
CA ASN A 174 13.82 1.06 -13.49
C ASN A 174 12.96 0.70 -14.73
N ILE A 175 11.64 0.85 -14.60
CA ILE A 175 10.65 0.62 -15.66
C ILE A 175 9.96 1.92 -16.03
N ASP A 176 9.49 2.01 -17.29
CA ASP A 176 8.68 3.14 -17.72
C ASP A 176 7.32 3.15 -17.01
N THR A 177 6.85 4.35 -16.66
CA THR A 177 5.56 4.54 -15.99
C THR A 177 4.39 3.94 -16.78
N SER A 178 4.47 3.97 -18.13
CA SER A 178 3.49 3.36 -19.02
C SER A 178 3.39 1.84 -18.89
N ASP A 179 4.48 1.19 -18.52
CA ASP A 179 4.57 -0.27 -18.44
C ASP A 179 4.19 -0.82 -17.07
N SER A 180 4.19 0.01 -16.03
CA SER A 180 3.92 -0.39 -14.64
C SER A 180 2.60 -1.14 -14.49
N SER A 181 1.51 -0.60 -15.04
CA SER A 181 0.17 -1.23 -14.97
C SER A 181 0.12 -2.57 -15.72
N PHE A 182 0.81 -2.67 -16.86
CA PHE A 182 0.91 -3.90 -17.63
C PHE A 182 1.66 -4.97 -16.83
N GLN A 183 2.77 -4.62 -16.21
CA GLN A 183 3.56 -5.54 -15.40
C GLN A 183 2.78 -6.07 -14.20
N ILE A 184 2.11 -5.19 -13.45
CA ILE A 184 1.24 -5.63 -12.34
C ILE A 184 0.13 -6.56 -12.80
N LYS A 185 -0.49 -6.28 -13.95
CA LYS A 185 -1.48 -7.19 -14.56
C LYS A 185 -0.90 -8.59 -14.84
N GLN A 186 0.36 -8.69 -15.27
CA GLN A 186 0.99 -9.99 -15.48
C GLN A 186 1.23 -10.72 -14.15
N PHE A 187 1.73 -10.03 -13.11
CA PHE A 187 1.85 -10.62 -11.77
C PHE A 187 0.51 -11.15 -11.25
N VAL A 188 -0.57 -10.35 -11.38
CA VAL A 188 -1.92 -10.77 -10.97
C VAL A 188 -2.36 -12.01 -11.75
N LYS A 189 -2.08 -12.05 -13.06
CA LYS A 189 -2.40 -13.21 -13.90
C LYS A 189 -1.64 -14.46 -13.47
N ASP A 190 -0.34 -14.34 -13.23
CA ASP A 190 0.50 -15.46 -12.85
C ASP A 190 0.01 -16.09 -11.53
N VAL A 191 -0.28 -15.27 -10.49
CA VAL A 191 -0.80 -15.81 -9.21
C VAL A 191 -2.23 -16.36 -9.32
N ARG A 192 -3.08 -15.81 -10.19
CA ARG A 192 -4.44 -16.32 -10.39
C ARG A 192 -4.47 -17.66 -11.16
N MET A 193 -3.45 -17.93 -11.94
CA MET A 193 -3.34 -19.14 -12.76
C MET A 193 -2.45 -20.23 -12.16
N GLY A 194 -1.86 -20.01 -11.00
CA GLY A 194 -0.95 -20.96 -10.36
C GLY A 194 0.44 -21.04 -10.99
N HIS A 195 0.82 -20.05 -11.80
CA HIS A 195 2.10 -20.02 -12.51
C HIS A 195 3.22 -19.48 -11.61
N VAL A 196 3.64 -20.29 -10.64
CA VAL A 196 4.63 -19.88 -9.62
C VAL A 196 5.96 -19.49 -10.25
N ASP A 197 6.49 -20.29 -11.19
CA ASP A 197 7.79 -20.01 -11.79
C ASP A 197 7.76 -18.74 -12.65
N ASP A 198 6.69 -18.51 -13.42
CA ASP A 198 6.53 -17.27 -14.19
C ASP A 198 6.49 -16.03 -13.28
N PHE A 199 5.77 -16.14 -12.15
CA PHE A 199 5.72 -15.10 -11.12
C PHE A 199 7.12 -14.82 -10.53
N MET A 200 7.86 -15.87 -10.16
CA MET A 200 9.18 -15.74 -9.56
C MET A 200 10.21 -15.19 -10.55
N LEU A 201 10.20 -15.64 -11.81
CA LEU A 201 11.06 -15.14 -12.88
C LEU A 201 10.79 -13.66 -13.16
N ARG A 202 9.51 -13.24 -13.14
CA ARG A 202 9.13 -11.84 -13.29
C ARG A 202 9.63 -10.99 -12.13
N LEU A 203 9.49 -11.49 -10.89
CA LEU A 203 9.99 -10.81 -9.70
C LEU A 203 11.52 -10.68 -9.75
N GLN A 204 12.22 -11.73 -10.18
CA GLN A 204 13.66 -11.71 -10.39
C GLN A 204 14.08 -10.67 -11.46
N SER A 205 13.33 -10.57 -12.56
CA SER A 205 13.56 -9.57 -13.60
C SER A 205 13.39 -8.15 -13.05
N PHE A 206 12.36 -7.90 -12.26
CA PHE A 206 12.15 -6.60 -11.60
C PHE A 206 13.32 -6.17 -10.72
N LEU A 207 13.87 -7.10 -9.97
CA LEU A 207 14.99 -6.82 -9.08
C LEU A 207 16.31 -6.63 -9.85
N ALA A 208 16.45 -7.23 -11.04
CA ALA A 208 17.64 -7.09 -11.88
C ALA A 208 17.78 -5.71 -12.52
N ASP A 209 16.69 -5.04 -12.82
CA ASP A 209 16.68 -3.75 -13.53
C ASP A 209 16.97 -2.54 -12.62
N THR A 210 17.29 -2.76 -11.34
CA THR A 210 17.53 -1.67 -10.41
C THR A 210 18.92 -1.05 -10.59
N PRO A 211 19.03 0.30 -10.74
CA PRO A 211 20.30 0.98 -10.89
C PRO A 211 21.24 0.74 -9.72
N TYR A 212 22.48 0.36 -10.01
CA TYR A 212 23.53 0.02 -9.04
C TYR A 212 23.79 1.11 -8.00
N GLU A 213 23.66 2.39 -8.40
CA GLU A 213 23.95 3.56 -7.58
C GLU A 213 22.91 3.79 -6.47
N LEU A 214 21.73 3.22 -6.61
CA LEU A 214 20.62 3.38 -5.66
C LEU A 214 20.67 2.38 -4.49
N ILE A 215 21.55 1.36 -4.57
CA ILE A 215 21.59 0.25 -3.62
C ILE A 215 22.72 0.42 -2.60
N ARG A 216 22.59 1.37 -1.68
CA ARG A 216 23.50 1.43 -0.50
C ARG A 216 23.16 0.36 0.53
N GLU A 217 21.87 0.05 0.71
CA GLU A 217 21.36 -0.98 1.61
C GLU A 217 20.53 -1.97 0.78
N GLN A 218 21.18 -3.02 0.29
CA GLN A 218 20.58 -4.01 -0.62
C GLN A 218 19.33 -4.65 -0.04
N GLU A 219 19.40 -5.09 1.21
CA GLU A 219 18.28 -5.73 1.90
C GLU A 219 17.04 -4.82 1.96
N LEU A 220 17.21 -3.57 2.37
CA LEU A 220 16.12 -2.60 2.44
C LEU A 220 15.52 -2.31 1.06
N HIS A 221 16.36 -2.25 0.03
CA HIS A 221 15.87 -2.06 -1.33
C HIS A 221 14.97 -3.22 -1.77
N TYR A 222 15.40 -4.47 -1.56
CA TYR A 222 14.58 -5.65 -1.87
C TYR A 222 13.29 -5.67 -1.06
N GLN A 223 13.34 -5.35 0.23
CA GLN A 223 12.16 -5.23 1.08
C GLN A 223 11.18 -4.20 0.50
N ASN A 224 11.67 -3.04 0.08
CA ASN A 224 10.84 -2.01 -0.51
C ASN A 224 10.21 -2.42 -1.85
N VAL A 225 10.97 -3.08 -2.74
CA VAL A 225 10.43 -3.59 -4.01
C VAL A 225 9.37 -4.66 -3.77
N LEU A 226 9.63 -5.61 -2.87
CA LEU A 226 8.66 -6.63 -2.50
C LEU A 226 7.40 -5.99 -1.90
N PHE A 227 7.55 -5.03 -0.99
CA PHE A 227 6.43 -4.29 -0.41
C PHE A 227 5.57 -3.65 -1.50
N ILE A 228 6.17 -2.93 -2.46
CA ILE A 228 5.47 -2.28 -3.57
C ILE A 228 4.70 -3.32 -4.40
N VAL A 229 5.37 -4.38 -4.85
CA VAL A 229 4.75 -5.41 -5.70
C VAL A 229 3.58 -6.08 -4.97
N PHE A 230 3.76 -6.46 -3.71
CA PHE A 230 2.73 -7.18 -2.96
C PHE A 230 1.58 -6.28 -2.52
N LYS A 231 1.84 -5.02 -2.20
CA LYS A 231 0.77 -4.03 -2.00
C LYS A 231 -0.07 -3.85 -3.26
N LEU A 232 0.57 -3.72 -4.43
CA LEU A 232 -0.16 -3.61 -5.69
C LEU A 232 -0.94 -4.89 -6.02
N LEU A 233 -0.38 -6.07 -5.75
CA LEU A 233 -1.13 -7.33 -5.85
C LEU A 233 -2.34 -7.34 -4.91
N GLY A 234 -2.22 -6.81 -3.70
CA GLY A 234 -3.26 -6.75 -2.68
C GLY A 234 -4.54 -6.01 -3.11
N PHE A 235 -4.46 -5.12 -4.13
CA PHE A 235 -5.65 -4.50 -4.70
C PHE A 235 -6.46 -5.43 -5.62
N TYR A 236 -5.90 -6.56 -6.04
CA TYR A 236 -6.50 -7.51 -6.97
C TYR A 236 -6.66 -8.91 -6.38
N THR A 237 -6.00 -9.19 -5.27
CA THR A 237 -5.98 -10.47 -4.54
C THR A 237 -5.93 -10.17 -3.05
N GLU A 238 -6.17 -11.17 -2.20
CA GLU A 238 -5.87 -11.01 -0.78
C GLU A 238 -4.36 -11.25 -0.58
N ALA A 239 -3.62 -10.23 -0.15
CA ALA A 239 -2.20 -10.33 0.14
C ALA A 239 -1.90 -9.78 1.54
N GLU A 240 -1.28 -10.60 2.38
CA GLU A 240 -0.80 -10.24 3.71
C GLU A 240 0.73 -10.28 3.70
N TYR A 241 1.36 -9.16 4.03
CA TYR A 241 2.80 -8.98 4.00
C TYR A 241 3.32 -8.59 5.37
N HIS A 242 4.25 -9.36 5.91
CA HIS A 242 4.86 -9.12 7.20
C HIS A 242 6.38 -9.04 7.09
N THR A 243 6.97 -8.09 7.80
CA THR A 243 8.42 -7.95 7.90
C THR A 243 8.87 -8.08 9.34
N SER A 244 9.98 -8.77 9.56
CA SER A 244 10.73 -8.76 10.81
C SER A 244 12.22 -8.90 10.49
N GLN A 245 13.11 -8.64 11.42
CA GLN A 245 14.57 -8.59 11.23
C GLN A 245 15.09 -9.68 10.26
N GLY A 246 15.49 -9.27 9.04
CA GLY A 246 16.03 -10.14 7.99
C GLY A 246 15.06 -11.17 7.40
N ARG A 247 13.76 -10.95 7.54
CA ARG A 247 12.72 -11.90 7.18
C ARG A 247 11.51 -11.19 6.59
N ILE A 248 10.94 -11.80 5.57
CA ILE A 248 9.68 -11.37 4.95
C ILE A 248 8.80 -12.60 4.81
N ASP A 249 7.58 -12.51 5.34
CA ASP A 249 6.54 -13.51 5.17
C ASP A 249 5.43 -12.91 4.31
N LEU A 250 4.95 -13.69 3.38
CA LEU A 250 3.88 -13.29 2.50
C LEU A 250 2.86 -14.40 2.37
N VAL A 251 1.58 -14.05 2.49
CA VAL A 251 0.47 -14.92 2.12
C VAL A 251 -0.34 -14.23 1.03
N VAL A 252 -0.48 -14.88 -0.13
CA VAL A 252 -1.36 -14.43 -1.21
C VAL A 252 -2.46 -15.46 -1.42
N LYS A 253 -3.72 -14.99 -1.49
CA LYS A 253 -4.89 -15.83 -1.71
C LYS A 253 -5.64 -15.38 -2.95
N THR A 254 -5.95 -16.30 -3.82
CA THR A 254 -6.80 -16.11 -5.00
C THR A 254 -8.05 -16.98 -4.89
N SER A 255 -8.89 -17.03 -5.94
CA SER A 255 -10.05 -17.94 -5.98
C SER A 255 -9.64 -19.41 -5.87
N ASP A 256 -8.50 -19.80 -6.47
CA ASP A 256 -8.13 -21.21 -6.67
C ASP A 256 -6.82 -21.61 -5.97
N TYR A 257 -6.03 -20.61 -5.54
CA TYR A 257 -4.68 -20.83 -5.01
C TYR A 257 -4.43 -20.05 -3.73
N ILE A 258 -3.59 -20.62 -2.86
CA ILE A 258 -3.00 -19.97 -1.70
C ILE A 258 -1.48 -20.13 -1.78
N TYR A 259 -0.76 -19.03 -1.61
CA TYR A 259 0.69 -18.98 -1.62
C TYR A 259 1.17 -18.55 -0.24
N VAL A 260 2.03 -19.36 0.38
CA VAL A 260 2.75 -19.01 1.62
C VAL A 260 4.22 -18.93 1.26
N MET A 261 4.78 -17.71 1.30
CA MET A 261 6.15 -17.45 0.86
C MET A 261 7.00 -16.94 2.03
N GLU A 262 8.21 -17.44 2.11
CA GLU A 262 9.26 -16.97 3.03
C GLU A 262 10.48 -16.53 2.23
N PHE A 263 10.93 -15.29 2.46
CA PHE A 263 12.10 -14.72 1.78
C PHE A 263 13.26 -14.58 2.77
N LYS A 264 14.44 -15.06 2.40
CA LYS A 264 15.67 -14.94 3.21
C LYS A 264 16.75 -14.19 2.46
N PHE A 265 17.36 -13.23 3.17
CA PHE A 265 18.54 -12.50 2.71
C PHE A 265 19.85 -13.19 3.10
N GLN A 266 19.77 -14.11 4.06
CA GLN A 266 20.88 -14.98 4.50
C GLN A 266 20.32 -16.40 4.66
N GLY A 267 21.01 -17.38 4.11
CA GLY A 267 20.59 -18.77 4.11
C GLY A 267 20.17 -19.26 2.73
N THR A 268 19.45 -20.36 2.68
CA THR A 268 19.04 -21.03 1.43
C THR A 268 17.52 -20.97 1.23
N ALA A 269 17.06 -21.25 0.02
CA ALA A 269 15.64 -21.39 -0.28
C ALA A 269 15.02 -22.58 0.48
N GLU A 270 15.81 -23.64 0.67
CA GLU A 270 15.43 -24.82 1.46
C GLU A 270 15.26 -24.45 2.94
N ASP A 271 16.13 -23.59 3.51
CA ASP A 271 15.96 -23.10 4.88
C ASP A 271 14.71 -22.23 5.05
N ALA A 272 14.36 -21.47 4.02
CA ALA A 272 13.11 -20.69 4.00
C ALA A 272 11.88 -21.62 3.99
N LEU A 273 11.88 -22.63 3.12
CA LEU A 273 10.79 -23.62 3.07
C LEU A 273 10.70 -24.43 4.37
N ALA A 274 11.83 -24.85 4.93
CA ALA A 274 11.88 -25.55 6.20
C ALA A 274 11.28 -24.67 7.34
N GLN A 275 11.47 -23.37 7.29
CA GLN A 275 10.88 -22.45 8.28
C GLN A 275 9.36 -22.32 8.15
N ILE A 276 8.81 -22.27 6.93
CA ILE A 276 7.35 -22.30 6.70
C ILE A 276 6.76 -23.55 7.38
N ASN A 277 7.42 -24.71 7.18
CA ASN A 277 6.97 -25.98 7.75
C ASN A 277 7.14 -26.04 9.28
N ALA A 278 8.31 -25.65 9.82
CA ALA A 278 8.61 -25.67 11.25
C ALA A 278 7.71 -24.74 12.07
N LYS A 279 7.35 -23.59 11.52
CA LYS A 279 6.48 -22.61 12.18
C LYS A 279 4.99 -22.79 11.86
N ASN A 280 4.66 -23.79 11.07
CA ASN A 280 3.28 -24.15 10.71
C ASN A 280 2.50 -22.97 10.06
N TYR A 281 3.14 -22.10 9.28
CA TYR A 281 2.46 -20.97 8.64
C TYR A 281 1.33 -21.38 7.69
N ALA A 282 1.44 -22.55 7.09
CA ALA A 282 0.43 -23.12 6.21
C ALA A 282 -0.75 -23.79 6.94
N THR A 283 -0.66 -24.02 8.26
CA THR A 283 -1.70 -24.71 9.03
C THR A 283 -3.10 -24.12 8.91
N PRO A 284 -3.30 -22.79 8.90
CA PRO A 284 -4.63 -22.21 8.72
C PRO A 284 -5.31 -22.59 7.39
N PHE A 285 -4.54 -23.07 6.42
CA PHE A 285 -5.01 -23.34 5.06
C PHE A 285 -5.07 -24.84 4.71
N VAL A 286 -4.71 -25.73 5.63
CA VAL A 286 -4.67 -27.20 5.38
C VAL A 286 -6.05 -27.78 5.03
N THR A 287 -7.13 -27.18 5.56
CA THR A 287 -8.51 -27.60 5.27
C THR A 287 -9.16 -26.81 4.13
N ASP A 288 -8.43 -25.87 3.53
CA ASP A 288 -8.92 -25.08 2.39
C ASP A 288 -8.98 -25.95 1.12
N THR A 289 -9.96 -25.73 0.28
CA THR A 289 -10.14 -26.49 -0.97
C THR A 289 -9.24 -26.00 -2.11
N ARG A 290 -8.63 -24.84 -1.94
CA ARG A 290 -7.70 -24.22 -2.90
C ARG A 290 -6.36 -24.96 -2.89
N THR A 291 -5.66 -24.90 -4.01
CA THR A 291 -4.28 -25.42 -4.10
C THR A 291 -3.34 -24.55 -3.26
N LEU A 292 -2.64 -25.18 -2.32
CA LEU A 292 -1.69 -24.51 -1.44
C LEU A 292 -0.28 -24.70 -1.96
N TYR A 293 0.44 -23.59 -2.18
CA TYR A 293 1.87 -23.56 -2.47
C TYR A 293 2.65 -23.00 -1.30
N LYS A 294 3.71 -23.68 -0.88
CA LYS A 294 4.70 -23.17 0.05
C LYS A 294 5.98 -22.87 -0.73
N ILE A 295 6.49 -21.65 -0.63
CA ILE A 295 7.58 -21.18 -1.47
C ILE A 295 8.68 -20.59 -0.57
N GLY A 296 9.83 -21.26 -0.52
CA GLY A 296 11.03 -20.73 0.08
C GLY A 296 11.87 -20.01 -0.96
N VAL A 297 12.31 -18.79 -0.67
CA VAL A 297 13.07 -17.93 -1.58
C VAL A 297 14.33 -17.42 -0.89
N ASN A 298 15.49 -17.46 -1.58
CA ASN A 298 16.69 -16.79 -1.09
C ASN A 298 17.20 -15.72 -2.06
N PHE A 299 17.77 -14.67 -1.47
CA PHE A 299 18.50 -13.61 -2.17
C PHE A 299 20.00 -13.85 -2.07
N SER A 300 20.72 -13.57 -3.16
CA SER A 300 22.17 -13.55 -3.19
C SER A 300 22.71 -12.13 -3.10
N ASN A 301 23.61 -11.91 -2.16
CA ASN A 301 24.36 -10.64 -2.05
C ASN A 301 25.35 -10.46 -3.22
N GLU A 302 25.79 -11.54 -3.86
CA GLU A 302 26.71 -11.50 -4.99
C GLU A 302 25.99 -11.08 -6.28
N THR A 303 24.88 -11.76 -6.61
CA THR A 303 24.08 -11.46 -7.80
C THR A 303 23.14 -10.29 -7.60
N ARG A 304 22.93 -9.88 -6.34
CA ARG A 304 21.99 -8.81 -5.94
C ARG A 304 20.57 -9.04 -6.43
N ASN A 305 20.13 -10.30 -6.36
CA ASN A 305 18.84 -10.70 -6.88
C ASN A 305 18.33 -11.96 -6.16
N ILE A 306 17.13 -12.41 -6.50
CA ILE A 306 16.66 -13.73 -6.16
C ILE A 306 17.60 -14.74 -6.84
N GLU A 307 18.21 -15.58 -6.04
CA GLU A 307 19.12 -16.62 -6.52
C GLU A 307 18.36 -17.90 -6.85
N ARG A 308 17.49 -18.31 -5.94
CA ARG A 308 16.75 -19.56 -6.05
C ARG A 308 15.44 -19.51 -5.27
N TRP A 309 14.47 -20.31 -5.72
CA TRP A 309 13.26 -20.64 -4.97
C TRP A 309 12.98 -22.13 -5.03
N VAL A 310 12.30 -22.63 -4.00
CA VAL A 310 11.82 -24.01 -3.90
C VAL A 310 10.33 -24.00 -3.58
N VAL A 311 9.58 -24.89 -4.19
CA VAL A 311 8.11 -24.96 -4.11
C VAL A 311 7.69 -26.32 -3.59
N GLU A 312 6.76 -26.35 -2.63
CA GLU A 312 6.08 -27.54 -2.09
C GLU A 312 4.56 -27.41 -2.21
#